data_76465d202b54e99d9c89071a69986009
#
_entry.id   76465d202b54e99d9c89071a69986009
#
_cell.length_a   1.000
_cell.length_b   1.000
_cell.length_c   1.000
_cell.angle_alpha   90.00
_cell.angle_beta   90.00
_cell.angle_gamma   90.00
#
_symmetry.space_group_name_H-M   'P 1'
#
loop_
_entity.id
_entity.type
_entity.pdbx_description
1 polymer ?
#
loop_
_entity_poly.entity_id
_entity_poly.type
_entity_poly.pdbx_seq_one_letter_code
_entity_poly.pdbx_strand_id
1 'polypeptide(L)'
;MKKKTIFLAMLIMLIGIMLAGCGQKETQPAIGIIGAMEEEVSLLKETADIKKTTEIAGMEFCEGTIEGKDVVIVQCGMGKVNAGICANTLINNFNCTKIINTGVAGSLDNQLDIGDIVVSVDAVQHDFTVEAIGFEKGEIPYTGRYAFPADEAMRKAAVEAVQETVPDIHVFEGRICSGDQFISEKEQKETIISNFGGLCCEMEGAAIAQACFLNDTPFVVIRAISDKSDGSHSVEYETFKGEAANNCARSVLEMLKKL
;
A
#
# COMPACT_ATOMS: atom_id res chain seq x y z
N MET A 1 -30.95 -58.54 5.39
CA MET A 1 -30.45 -57.59 6.38
C MET A 1 -28.95 -57.28 6.17
N LYS A 2 -28.07 -58.22 5.93
CA LYS A 2 -26.60 -57.95 5.80
C LYS A 2 -26.17 -56.99 4.67
N LYS A 3 -26.86 -56.98 3.50
CA LYS A 3 -26.51 -56.07 2.36
C LYS A 3 -26.83 -54.59 2.63
N LYS A 4 -27.87 -54.26 3.40
CA LYS A 4 -28.20 -52.85 3.76
C LYS A 4 -27.22 -52.26 4.76
N THR A 5 -26.70 -53.11 5.68
CA THR A 5 -25.74 -52.68 6.68
C THR A 5 -24.36 -52.35 6.06
N ILE A 6 -23.94 -53.14 5.05
CA ILE A 6 -22.68 -52.92 4.31
C ILE A 6 -22.77 -51.62 3.48
N PHE A 7 -23.91 -51.32 2.86
CA PHE A 7 -24.09 -50.11 2.08
C PHE A 7 -24.11 -48.86 2.96
N LEU A 8 -24.66 -48.92 4.14
CA LEU A 8 -24.68 -47.83 5.11
C LEU A 8 -23.27 -47.58 5.68
N ALA A 9 -22.50 -48.65 5.95
CA ALA A 9 -21.11 -48.52 6.41
C ALA A 9 -20.18 -47.94 5.33
N MET A 10 -20.36 -48.31 4.06
CA MET A 10 -19.63 -47.70 2.94
C MET A 10 -19.98 -46.22 2.72
N LEU A 11 -21.24 -45.83 2.88
CA LEU A 11 -21.68 -44.45 2.74
C LEU A 11 -21.11 -43.55 3.86
N ILE A 12 -21.06 -44.05 5.10
CA ILE A 12 -20.45 -43.35 6.24
C ILE A 12 -18.94 -43.22 6.05
N MET A 13 -18.28 -44.23 5.48
CA MET A 13 -16.84 -44.16 5.19
C MET A 13 -16.52 -43.17 4.05
N LEU A 14 -17.36 -43.05 3.02
CA LEU A 14 -17.22 -42.05 1.96
C LEU A 14 -17.44 -40.61 2.49
N ILE A 15 -18.40 -40.40 3.39
CA ILE A 15 -18.63 -39.07 4.01
C ILE A 15 -17.48 -38.68 4.94
N GLY A 16 -16.88 -39.65 5.66
CA GLY A 16 -15.70 -39.42 6.49
C GLY A 16 -14.45 -39.01 5.70
N ILE A 17 -14.31 -39.52 4.46
CA ILE A 17 -13.16 -39.17 3.58
C ILE A 17 -13.37 -37.77 2.94
N MET A 18 -14.61 -37.35 2.69
CA MET A 18 -14.88 -35.98 2.18
C MET A 18 -14.68 -34.89 3.25
N LEU A 19 -14.76 -35.22 4.54
CA LEU A 19 -14.47 -34.25 5.63
C LEU A 19 -13.00 -34.18 6.03
N ALA A 20 -12.17 -35.13 5.58
CA ALA A 20 -10.71 -35.14 5.88
C ALA A 20 -9.85 -34.39 4.84
N GLY A 21 -10.44 -33.76 3.84
CA GLY A 21 -9.73 -33.20 2.71
C GLY A 21 -9.99 -31.72 2.47
N CYS A 22 -9.74 -30.85 3.43
CA CYS A 22 -9.30 -29.47 3.19
C CYS A 22 -8.91 -28.86 4.55
N GLY A 23 -7.83 -29.32 5.11
CA GLY A 23 -7.07 -28.55 6.05
C GLY A 23 -6.41 -27.41 5.26
N GLN A 24 -7.16 -26.37 4.89
CA GLN A 24 -6.53 -25.08 4.64
C GLN A 24 -5.81 -24.76 5.93
N LYS A 25 -4.47 -24.78 5.88
CA LYS A 25 -3.65 -24.22 6.94
C LYS A 25 -4.16 -22.80 7.10
N GLU A 26 -4.85 -22.48 8.19
CA GLU A 26 -5.19 -21.09 8.49
C GLU A 26 -3.88 -20.30 8.43
N THR A 27 -3.69 -19.56 7.35
CA THR A 27 -2.57 -18.64 7.26
C THR A 27 -2.81 -17.57 8.31
N GLN A 28 -1.84 -17.37 9.19
CA GLN A 28 -1.92 -16.28 10.17
C GLN A 28 -2.10 -14.95 9.43
N PRO A 29 -2.86 -14.01 10.00
CA PRO A 29 -3.04 -12.71 9.38
C PRO A 29 -1.71 -12.01 9.26
N ALA A 30 -1.38 -11.55 8.07
CA ALA A 30 -0.14 -10.85 7.77
C ALA A 30 -0.39 -9.36 7.48
N ILE A 31 0.69 -8.57 7.53
CA ILE A 31 0.70 -7.18 7.09
C ILE A 31 1.37 -7.13 5.71
N GLY A 32 0.64 -6.65 4.71
CA GLY A 32 1.19 -6.41 3.37
C GLY A 32 1.93 -5.09 3.31
N ILE A 33 3.16 -5.09 2.80
CA ILE A 33 3.99 -3.89 2.64
C ILE A 33 4.33 -3.75 1.16
N ILE A 34 3.94 -2.62 0.56
CA ILE A 34 4.09 -2.35 -0.87
C ILE A 34 4.99 -1.14 -1.08
N GLY A 35 6.04 -1.29 -1.86
CA GLY A 35 6.77 -0.20 -2.50
C GLY A 35 6.76 -0.41 -4.01
N ALA A 36 6.92 0.66 -4.79
CA ALA A 36 6.98 0.59 -6.24
C ALA A 36 8.37 0.23 -6.76
N MET A 37 9.41 0.67 -6.06
CA MET A 37 10.80 0.55 -6.45
C MET A 37 11.61 -0.28 -5.44
N GLU A 38 12.76 -0.79 -5.87
CA GLU A 38 13.65 -1.58 -5.00
C GLU A 38 14.15 -0.74 -3.81
N GLU A 39 14.48 0.53 -4.03
CA GLU A 39 14.93 1.44 -2.99
C GLU A 39 13.91 1.61 -1.85
N GLU A 40 12.63 1.41 -2.12
CA GLU A 40 11.54 1.56 -1.15
C GLU A 40 11.31 0.32 -0.28
N VAL A 41 11.79 -0.86 -0.72
CA VAL A 41 11.55 -2.14 -0.04
C VAL A 41 12.82 -2.88 0.38
N SER A 42 14.00 -2.50 -0.13
CA SER A 42 15.26 -3.22 0.13
C SER A 42 15.57 -3.34 1.62
N LEU A 43 15.52 -2.24 2.38
CA LEU A 43 15.78 -2.26 3.82
C LEU A 43 14.77 -3.17 4.58
N LEU A 44 13.51 -3.15 4.15
CA LEU A 44 12.46 -4.00 4.74
C LEU A 44 12.73 -5.48 4.47
N LYS A 45 13.11 -5.83 3.22
CA LYS A 45 13.49 -7.20 2.84
C LYS A 45 14.76 -7.66 3.57
N GLU A 46 15.77 -6.79 3.71
CA GLU A 46 17.01 -7.08 4.43
C GLU A 46 16.79 -7.30 5.93
N THR A 47 15.83 -6.59 6.52
CA THR A 47 15.50 -6.70 7.96
C THR A 47 14.60 -7.90 8.26
N ALA A 48 13.79 -8.34 7.30
CA ALA A 48 12.85 -9.42 7.47
C ALA A 48 13.56 -10.80 7.50
N ASP A 49 13.09 -11.68 8.40
CA ASP A 49 13.39 -13.11 8.32
C ASP A 49 12.50 -13.74 7.23
N ILE A 50 12.94 -13.64 5.96
CA ILE A 50 12.20 -14.16 4.80
C ILE A 50 12.21 -15.69 4.81
N LYS A 51 11.03 -16.28 4.80
CA LYS A 51 10.81 -17.72 4.84
C LYS A 51 10.45 -18.30 3.48
N LYS A 52 9.80 -17.50 2.65
CA LYS A 52 9.33 -17.95 1.34
C LYS A 52 9.17 -16.76 0.40
N THR A 53 9.49 -16.96 -0.87
CA THR A 53 9.19 -16.01 -1.95
C THR A 53 8.31 -16.71 -2.99
N THR A 54 7.23 -16.04 -3.39
CA THR A 54 6.28 -16.54 -4.39
C THR A 54 6.13 -15.49 -5.49
N GLU A 55 6.33 -15.90 -6.74
CA GLU A 55 6.13 -15.02 -7.89
C GLU A 55 4.67 -15.11 -8.39
N ILE A 56 3.98 -13.97 -8.47
CA ILE A 56 2.62 -13.84 -9.04
C ILE A 56 2.57 -12.56 -9.86
N ALA A 57 2.07 -12.62 -11.08
CA ALA A 57 1.94 -11.48 -11.98
C ALA A 57 3.26 -10.72 -12.23
N GLY A 58 4.41 -11.42 -12.20
CA GLY A 58 5.74 -10.81 -12.35
C GLY A 58 6.24 -10.04 -11.13
N MET A 59 5.60 -10.19 -9.97
CA MET A 59 5.99 -9.58 -8.69
C MET A 59 6.41 -10.66 -7.71
N GLU A 60 7.50 -10.41 -6.96
CA GLU A 60 7.97 -11.29 -5.89
C GLU A 60 7.33 -10.92 -4.56
N PHE A 61 6.53 -11.84 -4.00
CA PHE A 61 5.90 -11.74 -2.69
C PHE A 61 6.79 -12.43 -1.67
N CYS A 62 7.50 -11.65 -0.84
CA CYS A 62 8.43 -12.12 0.16
C CYS A 62 7.71 -12.29 1.51
N GLU A 63 7.34 -13.53 1.85
CA GLU A 63 6.70 -13.90 3.12
C GLU A 63 7.75 -14.07 4.22
N GLY A 64 7.61 -13.40 5.34
CA GLY A 64 8.58 -13.46 6.44
C GLY A 64 8.06 -12.83 7.72
N THR A 65 8.99 -12.53 8.64
CA THR A 65 8.65 -11.86 9.89
C THR A 65 9.56 -10.66 10.15
N ILE A 66 8.99 -9.57 10.68
CA ILE A 66 9.70 -8.42 11.21
C ILE A 66 9.16 -8.15 12.61
N GLU A 67 10.02 -8.03 13.63
CA GLU A 67 9.64 -7.78 15.03
C GLU A 67 8.54 -8.74 15.53
N GLY A 68 8.57 -10.00 15.07
CA GLY A 68 7.58 -11.03 15.42
C GLY A 68 6.22 -10.90 14.74
N LYS A 69 6.04 -9.95 13.83
CA LYS A 69 4.84 -9.79 13.00
C LYS A 69 5.03 -10.52 11.68
N ASP A 70 4.02 -11.27 11.22
CA ASP A 70 4.02 -11.84 9.88
C ASP A 70 3.82 -10.73 8.86
N VAL A 71 4.72 -10.66 7.88
CA VAL A 71 4.71 -9.65 6.81
C VAL A 71 4.83 -10.28 5.43
N VAL A 72 4.27 -9.62 4.43
CA VAL A 72 4.53 -9.92 3.02
C VAL A 72 5.00 -8.63 2.34
N ILE A 73 6.26 -8.61 1.89
CA ILE A 73 6.89 -7.44 1.29
C ILE A 73 6.95 -7.62 -0.21
N VAL A 74 6.53 -6.59 -0.96
CA VAL A 74 6.47 -6.65 -2.43
C VAL A 74 6.97 -5.36 -3.05
N GLN A 75 7.82 -5.50 -4.08
CA GLN A 75 8.05 -4.45 -5.06
C GLN A 75 7.02 -4.61 -6.18
N CYS A 76 6.06 -3.68 -6.28
CA CYS A 76 4.98 -3.83 -7.25
C CYS A 76 5.30 -3.27 -8.65
N GLY A 77 6.31 -2.42 -8.79
CA GLY A 77 6.54 -1.60 -9.98
C GLY A 77 5.65 -0.35 -9.98
N MET A 78 6.01 0.64 -10.79
CA MET A 78 5.31 1.93 -10.85
C MET A 78 3.94 1.81 -11.51
N GLY A 79 3.00 2.64 -11.06
CA GLY A 79 1.71 2.87 -11.68
C GLY A 79 0.53 2.12 -11.08
N LYS A 80 -0.66 2.67 -11.30
CA LYS A 80 -1.91 2.26 -10.65
C LYS A 80 -2.32 0.82 -10.92
N VAL A 81 -2.07 0.29 -12.12
CA VAL A 81 -2.43 -1.10 -12.46
C VAL A 81 -1.58 -2.08 -11.65
N ASN A 82 -0.26 -1.89 -11.61
CA ASN A 82 0.63 -2.71 -10.81
C ASN A 82 0.26 -2.68 -9.32
N ALA A 83 0.04 -1.48 -8.80
CA ALA A 83 -0.34 -1.22 -7.42
C ALA A 83 -1.65 -1.92 -7.03
N GLY A 84 -2.69 -1.80 -7.87
CA GLY A 84 -3.99 -2.44 -7.65
C GLY A 84 -3.92 -3.96 -7.68
N ILE A 85 -3.19 -4.54 -8.65
CA ILE A 85 -2.96 -6.00 -8.73
C ILE A 85 -2.21 -6.48 -7.48
N CYS A 86 -1.15 -5.76 -7.08
CA CYS A 86 -0.36 -6.10 -5.91
C CYS A 86 -1.21 -6.12 -4.62
N ALA A 87 -1.93 -5.04 -4.33
CA ALA A 87 -2.77 -4.93 -3.15
C ALA A 87 -3.84 -6.03 -3.10
N ASN A 88 -4.55 -6.26 -4.22
CA ASN A 88 -5.55 -7.32 -4.30
C ASN A 88 -4.95 -8.72 -4.10
N THR A 89 -3.74 -8.97 -4.62
CA THR A 89 -3.03 -10.25 -4.43
C THR A 89 -2.62 -10.45 -2.97
N LEU A 90 -2.07 -9.43 -2.31
CA LEU A 90 -1.73 -9.49 -0.88
C LEU A 90 -2.93 -9.86 -0.02
N ILE A 91 -4.07 -9.22 -0.26
CA ILE A 91 -5.30 -9.45 0.50
C ILE A 91 -5.84 -10.87 0.27
N ASN A 92 -5.98 -11.27 -0.99
CA ASN A 92 -6.73 -12.49 -1.33
C ASN A 92 -5.86 -13.75 -1.39
N ASN A 93 -4.55 -13.65 -1.65
CA ASN A 93 -3.68 -14.81 -1.76
C ASN A 93 -2.80 -15.03 -0.53
N PHE A 94 -2.49 -13.94 0.22
CA PHE A 94 -1.58 -13.99 1.37
C PHE A 94 -2.26 -13.68 2.71
N ASN A 95 -3.59 -13.51 2.71
CA ASN A 95 -4.36 -13.20 3.93
C ASN A 95 -3.86 -11.94 4.66
N CYS A 96 -3.41 -10.93 3.90
CA CYS A 96 -3.01 -9.67 4.50
C CYS A 96 -4.24 -8.91 4.98
N THR A 97 -4.28 -8.61 6.27
CA THR A 97 -5.40 -7.93 6.95
C THR A 97 -5.16 -6.44 7.13
N LYS A 98 -3.98 -5.97 6.79
CA LYS A 98 -3.58 -4.56 6.77
C LYS A 98 -2.61 -4.35 5.60
N ILE A 99 -2.68 -3.18 4.95
CA ILE A 99 -1.77 -2.80 3.88
C ILE A 99 -1.04 -1.49 4.23
N ILE A 100 0.28 -1.51 4.13
CA ILE A 100 1.14 -0.33 4.23
C ILE A 100 1.74 -0.09 2.85
N ASN A 101 1.51 1.08 2.28
CA ASN A 101 2.24 1.52 1.10
C ASN A 101 3.31 2.54 1.53
N THR A 102 4.54 2.27 1.18
CA THR A 102 5.71 3.09 1.52
C THR A 102 6.43 3.53 0.26
N GLY A 103 7.02 4.73 0.28
CA GLY A 103 7.77 5.21 -0.88
C GLY A 103 8.04 6.71 -0.86
N VAL A 104 8.37 7.23 -2.03
CA VAL A 104 8.67 8.64 -2.24
C VAL A 104 7.55 9.35 -2.98
N ALA A 105 7.52 10.69 -2.92
CA ALA A 105 6.55 11.52 -3.62
C ALA A 105 7.10 12.92 -3.92
N GLY A 106 6.55 13.56 -4.97
CA GLY A 106 6.75 14.97 -5.24
C GLY A 106 5.84 15.85 -4.37
N SER A 107 6.37 16.93 -3.82
CA SER A 107 5.62 17.88 -2.99
C SER A 107 4.60 18.67 -3.80
N LEU A 108 3.39 18.73 -3.33
CA LEU A 108 2.35 19.64 -3.83
C LEU A 108 2.23 20.91 -2.96
N ASP A 109 2.68 20.89 -1.73
CA ASP A 109 2.65 22.03 -0.81
C ASP A 109 4.06 22.62 -0.58
N ASN A 110 4.17 23.94 -0.67
CA ASN A 110 5.44 24.64 -0.50
C ASN A 110 5.99 24.62 0.95
N GLN A 111 5.16 24.22 1.92
CA GLN A 111 5.58 24.05 3.32
C GLN A 111 6.42 22.78 3.55
N LEU A 112 6.30 21.81 2.63
CA LEU A 112 7.04 20.55 2.72
C LEU A 112 8.45 20.73 2.18
N ASP A 113 9.44 20.28 2.92
CA ASP A 113 10.81 20.22 2.47
C ASP A 113 11.20 18.81 2.00
N ILE A 114 12.28 18.71 1.20
CA ILE A 114 12.82 17.41 0.79
C ILE A 114 13.22 16.63 2.05
N GLY A 115 12.77 15.39 2.14
CA GLY A 115 12.94 14.52 3.30
C GLY A 115 11.74 14.51 4.25
N ASP A 116 10.88 15.53 4.24
CA ASP A 116 9.64 15.52 5.06
C ASP A 116 8.76 14.33 4.69
N ILE A 117 8.03 13.82 5.68
CA ILE A 117 7.17 12.65 5.50
C ILE A 117 5.69 13.04 5.56
N VAL A 118 4.93 12.57 4.58
CA VAL A 118 3.47 12.69 4.53
C VAL A 118 2.84 11.32 4.85
N VAL A 119 1.97 11.30 5.85
CA VAL A 119 1.11 10.16 6.20
C VAL A 119 -0.30 10.45 5.71
N SER A 120 -0.89 9.54 4.94
CA SER A 120 -2.18 9.76 4.31
C SER A 120 -3.32 9.90 5.31
N VAL A 121 -4.14 10.95 5.20
CA VAL A 121 -5.50 10.97 5.75
C VAL A 121 -6.47 10.31 4.78
N ASP A 122 -6.24 10.51 3.50
CA ASP A 122 -6.93 9.84 2.38
C ASP A 122 -6.03 9.82 1.15
N ALA A 123 -6.45 9.09 0.12
CA ALA A 123 -5.81 9.08 -1.18
C ALA A 123 -6.83 9.26 -2.31
N VAL A 124 -6.48 10.03 -3.36
CA VAL A 124 -7.32 10.34 -4.50
C VAL A 124 -6.60 10.10 -5.82
N GLN A 125 -7.32 9.59 -6.83
CA GLN A 125 -6.79 9.49 -8.19
C GLN A 125 -6.97 10.82 -8.92
N HIS A 126 -5.91 11.62 -9.05
CA HIS A 126 -5.98 12.95 -9.63
C HIS A 126 -6.15 12.98 -11.17
N ASP A 127 -5.83 11.88 -11.83
CA ASP A 127 -5.91 11.71 -13.28
C ASP A 127 -7.15 10.93 -13.75
N PHE A 128 -8.04 10.52 -12.84
CA PHE A 128 -9.29 9.86 -13.18
C PHE A 128 -10.39 10.91 -13.39
N THR A 129 -11.00 10.91 -14.58
CA THR A 129 -12.10 11.82 -14.88
C THR A 129 -13.17 11.17 -15.75
N VAL A 130 -14.41 11.29 -15.32
CA VAL A 130 -15.63 10.87 -16.02
C VAL A 130 -16.73 11.93 -15.91
N GLU A 131 -16.32 13.19 -15.76
CA GLU A 131 -17.20 14.37 -15.65
C GLU A 131 -18.17 14.46 -16.82
N ALA A 132 -17.73 14.09 -18.02
CA ALA A 132 -18.56 14.13 -19.23
C ALA A 132 -19.82 13.23 -19.16
N ILE A 133 -19.87 12.29 -18.21
CA ILE A 133 -21.02 11.40 -17.98
C ILE A 133 -21.68 11.63 -16.61
N GLY A 134 -21.38 12.77 -15.97
CA GLY A 134 -22.13 13.29 -14.82
C GLY A 134 -21.56 12.93 -13.44
N PHE A 135 -20.33 12.48 -13.33
CA PHE A 135 -19.64 12.29 -12.06
C PHE A 135 -18.75 13.49 -11.71
N GLU A 136 -18.40 13.61 -10.44
CA GLU A 136 -17.44 14.64 -10.01
C GLU A 136 -16.00 14.24 -10.42
N LYS A 137 -15.11 15.24 -10.50
CA LYS A 137 -13.71 15.00 -10.83
C LYS A 137 -13.04 14.12 -9.76
N GLY A 138 -12.37 13.04 -10.21
CA GLY A 138 -11.74 12.05 -9.32
C GLY A 138 -12.72 11.06 -8.68
N GLU A 139 -14.04 11.25 -8.87
CA GLU A 139 -15.01 10.27 -8.39
C GLU A 139 -14.88 8.95 -9.16
N ILE A 140 -14.75 7.86 -8.41
CA ILE A 140 -14.74 6.52 -8.97
C ILE A 140 -16.20 6.02 -9.02
N PRO A 141 -16.80 5.87 -10.22
CA PRO A 141 -18.20 5.45 -10.34
C PRO A 141 -18.52 4.19 -9.56
N TYR A 142 -19.72 4.16 -9.00
CA TYR A 142 -20.27 3.05 -8.21
C TYR A 142 -19.59 2.77 -6.86
N THR A 143 -18.52 3.48 -6.51
CA THR A 143 -17.95 3.45 -5.14
C THR A 143 -18.56 4.51 -4.23
N GLY A 144 -19.16 5.56 -4.81
CA GLY A 144 -19.64 6.74 -4.10
C GLY A 144 -18.53 7.55 -3.44
N ARG A 145 -17.30 7.43 -3.97
CA ARG A 145 -16.13 8.10 -3.39
C ARG A 145 -15.21 8.66 -4.48
N TYR A 146 -14.61 9.81 -4.19
CA TYR A 146 -13.48 10.34 -4.93
C TYR A 146 -12.17 10.20 -4.14
N ALA A 147 -12.24 10.06 -2.80
CA ALA A 147 -11.10 9.84 -1.93
C ALA A 147 -11.35 8.66 -1.00
N PHE A 148 -10.34 7.85 -0.76
CA PHE A 148 -10.37 6.67 0.08
C PHE A 148 -9.66 6.98 1.39
N PRO A 149 -10.38 6.98 2.55
CA PRO A 149 -9.80 7.32 3.84
C PRO A 149 -8.85 6.23 4.33
N ALA A 150 -7.68 6.65 4.84
CA ALA A 150 -6.75 5.77 5.53
C ALA A 150 -7.30 5.34 6.90
N ASP A 151 -6.84 4.20 7.41
CA ASP A 151 -7.19 3.73 8.74
C ASP A 151 -6.58 4.64 9.82
N GLU A 152 -7.40 5.09 10.76
CA GLU A 152 -6.99 6.04 11.79
C GLU A 152 -5.92 5.47 12.75
N ALA A 153 -6.04 4.20 13.12
CA ALA A 153 -5.09 3.56 14.04
C ALA A 153 -3.73 3.37 13.37
N MET A 154 -3.73 2.92 12.10
CA MET A 154 -2.51 2.79 11.31
C MET A 154 -1.85 4.15 11.06
N ARG A 155 -2.65 5.19 10.77
CA ARG A 155 -2.16 6.55 10.58
C ARG A 155 -1.45 7.09 11.84
N LYS A 156 -2.08 6.96 13.02
CA LYS A 156 -1.48 7.37 14.31
C LYS A 156 -0.18 6.62 14.57
N ALA A 157 -0.16 5.30 14.39
CA ALA A 157 1.03 4.49 14.57
C ALA A 157 2.17 4.92 13.61
N ALA A 158 1.83 5.29 12.35
CA ALA A 158 2.80 5.80 11.39
C ALA A 158 3.40 7.15 11.82
N VAL A 159 2.56 8.11 12.24
CA VAL A 159 3.02 9.43 12.71
C VAL A 159 3.95 9.29 13.91
N GLU A 160 3.58 8.50 14.92
CA GLU A 160 4.42 8.24 16.09
C GLU A 160 5.75 7.58 15.68
N ALA A 161 5.70 6.60 14.79
CA ALA A 161 6.91 5.92 14.29
C ALA A 161 7.87 6.87 13.58
N VAL A 162 7.37 7.78 12.75
CA VAL A 162 8.19 8.81 12.08
C VAL A 162 8.87 9.69 13.11
N GLN A 163 8.12 10.21 14.09
CA GLN A 163 8.66 11.09 15.15
C GLN A 163 9.75 10.43 15.99
N GLU A 164 9.63 9.12 16.22
CA GLU A 164 10.62 8.35 16.97
C GLU A 164 11.87 8.00 16.16
N THR A 165 11.71 7.74 14.86
CA THR A 165 12.77 7.20 13.99
C THR A 165 13.61 8.28 13.36
N VAL A 166 12.97 9.38 12.95
CA VAL A 166 13.58 10.50 12.22
C VAL A 166 13.17 11.86 12.83
N PRO A 167 13.55 12.13 14.09
CA PRO A 167 13.05 13.27 14.86
C PRO A 167 13.41 14.65 14.27
N ASP A 168 14.39 14.70 13.37
CA ASP A 168 14.82 15.93 12.68
C ASP A 168 13.99 16.20 11.39
N ILE A 169 13.08 15.29 11.04
CA ILE A 169 12.23 15.38 9.86
C ILE A 169 10.79 15.71 10.30
N HIS A 170 10.14 16.64 9.59
CA HIS A 170 8.73 16.94 9.86
C HIS A 170 7.83 15.86 9.30
N VAL A 171 6.79 15.52 10.08
CA VAL A 171 5.71 14.64 9.63
C VAL A 171 4.42 15.43 9.47
N PHE A 172 3.77 15.26 8.34
CA PHE A 172 2.52 15.89 7.98
C PHE A 172 1.43 14.84 7.75
N GLU A 173 0.23 15.13 8.15
CA GLU A 173 -0.93 14.32 7.82
C GLU A 173 -1.76 15.01 6.75
N GLY A 174 -2.02 14.34 5.62
CA GLY A 174 -2.76 14.98 4.54
C GLY A 174 -3.15 14.05 3.41
N ARG A 175 -3.82 14.65 2.41
CA ARG A 175 -4.23 13.93 1.20
C ARG A 175 -3.03 13.63 0.33
N ILE A 176 -3.02 12.40 -0.22
CA ILE A 176 -2.07 11.96 -1.25
C ILE A 176 -2.79 11.85 -2.59
N CYS A 177 -2.22 12.44 -3.63
CA CYS A 177 -2.76 12.43 -4.98
C CYS A 177 -1.98 11.46 -5.85
N SER A 178 -2.65 10.45 -6.43
CA SER A 178 -2.01 9.44 -7.28
C SER A 178 -2.46 9.56 -8.74
N GLY A 179 -1.52 9.32 -9.67
CA GLY A 179 -1.82 9.24 -11.10
C GLY A 179 -0.71 8.57 -11.88
N ASP A 180 -1.01 8.07 -13.07
CA ASP A 180 -0.03 7.41 -13.94
C ASP A 180 0.86 8.43 -14.69
N GLN A 181 1.34 9.45 -13.96
CA GLN A 181 2.17 10.53 -14.48
C GLN A 181 3.20 10.94 -13.43
N PHE A 182 4.46 11.09 -13.86
CA PHE A 182 5.47 11.79 -13.08
C PHE A 182 5.21 13.31 -13.19
N ILE A 183 4.78 13.92 -12.09
CA ILE A 183 4.44 15.36 -12.07
C ILE A 183 5.69 16.18 -11.95
N SER A 184 6.02 16.89 -13.02
CA SER A 184 7.28 17.64 -13.16
C SER A 184 7.07 19.12 -13.46
N GLU A 185 5.89 19.49 -13.97
CA GLU A 185 5.63 20.85 -14.39
C GLU A 185 4.78 21.60 -13.36
N LYS A 186 5.13 22.84 -13.10
CA LYS A 186 4.43 23.71 -12.15
C LYS A 186 2.92 23.78 -12.43
N GLU A 187 2.53 23.85 -13.72
CA GLU A 187 1.13 23.94 -14.12
C GLU A 187 0.35 22.65 -13.77
N GLN A 188 0.98 21.48 -13.91
CA GLN A 188 0.39 20.20 -13.47
C GLN A 188 0.18 20.20 -11.97
N LYS A 189 1.20 20.60 -11.20
CA LYS A 189 1.15 20.76 -9.74
C LYS A 189 -0.01 21.67 -9.31
N GLU A 190 -0.08 22.88 -9.86
CA GLU A 190 -1.14 23.84 -9.55
C GLU A 190 -2.53 23.31 -9.89
N THR A 191 -2.66 22.56 -10.97
CA THR A 191 -3.91 21.90 -11.38
C THR A 191 -4.35 20.85 -10.37
N ILE A 192 -3.43 20.02 -9.89
CA ILE A 192 -3.73 19.00 -8.88
C ILE A 192 -4.14 19.66 -7.56
N ILE A 193 -3.39 20.66 -7.11
CA ILE A 193 -3.69 21.40 -5.88
C ILE A 193 -5.08 22.03 -5.95
N SER A 194 -5.41 22.73 -7.04
CA SER A 194 -6.68 23.43 -7.19
C SER A 194 -7.87 22.48 -7.22
N ASN A 195 -7.70 21.26 -7.76
CA ASN A 195 -8.78 20.30 -7.88
C ASN A 195 -8.94 19.41 -6.62
N PHE A 196 -7.86 19.07 -5.93
CA PHE A 196 -7.87 18.04 -4.90
C PHE A 196 -7.29 18.49 -3.55
N GLY A 197 -6.47 19.53 -3.49
CA GLY A 197 -5.89 20.04 -2.24
C GLY A 197 -4.94 19.06 -1.56
N GLY A 198 -4.17 18.27 -2.32
CA GLY A 198 -3.22 17.28 -1.79
C GLY A 198 -1.93 17.89 -1.28
N LEU A 199 -1.22 17.18 -0.38
CA LEU A 199 0.10 17.56 0.12
C LEU A 199 1.23 17.04 -0.77
N CYS A 200 1.07 15.87 -1.37
CA CYS A 200 2.06 15.28 -2.29
C CYS A 200 1.39 14.46 -3.39
N CYS A 201 2.15 14.19 -4.45
CA CYS A 201 1.71 13.33 -5.56
C CYS A 201 2.71 12.19 -5.81
N GLU A 202 2.15 11.05 -6.20
CA GLU A 202 2.87 9.81 -6.51
C GLU A 202 2.04 8.95 -7.48
N MET A 203 2.35 7.68 -7.66
CA MET A 203 1.75 6.92 -8.76
C MET A 203 0.98 5.64 -8.34
N GLU A 204 0.84 5.33 -7.04
CA GLU A 204 0.30 4.03 -6.58
C GLU A 204 -0.76 4.15 -5.48
N GLY A 205 -0.58 5.05 -4.51
CA GLY A 205 -1.27 5.06 -3.23
C GLY A 205 -2.80 5.02 -3.34
N ALA A 206 -3.39 5.81 -4.24
CA ALA A 206 -4.85 5.81 -4.40
C ALA A 206 -5.39 4.54 -5.07
N ALA A 207 -4.62 3.86 -5.91
CA ALA A 207 -5.02 2.57 -6.48
C ALA A 207 -4.99 1.45 -5.42
N ILE A 208 -3.96 1.47 -4.54
CA ILE A 208 -3.88 0.59 -3.37
C ILE A 208 -5.06 0.87 -2.44
N ALA A 209 -5.31 2.15 -2.13
CA ALA A 209 -6.42 2.59 -1.29
C ALA A 209 -7.77 2.13 -1.81
N GLN A 210 -8.01 2.25 -3.12
CA GLN A 210 -9.22 1.76 -3.77
C GLN A 210 -9.34 0.24 -3.68
N ALA A 211 -8.26 -0.51 -3.93
CA ALA A 211 -8.25 -1.97 -3.81
C ALA A 211 -8.55 -2.39 -2.35
N CYS A 212 -7.97 -1.71 -1.37
CA CYS A 212 -8.24 -1.94 0.04
C CYS A 212 -9.70 -1.63 0.41
N PHE A 213 -10.24 -0.51 -0.06
CA PHE A 213 -11.66 -0.16 0.15
C PHE A 213 -12.61 -1.22 -0.42
N LEU A 214 -12.35 -1.73 -1.63
CA LEU A 214 -13.18 -2.75 -2.27
C LEU A 214 -13.10 -4.12 -1.57
N ASN A 215 -12.07 -4.34 -0.75
CA ASN A 215 -11.85 -5.57 0.02
C ASN A 215 -12.05 -5.39 1.53
N ASP A 216 -12.61 -4.24 1.98
CA ASP A 216 -12.80 -3.91 3.41
C ASP A 216 -11.52 -4.08 4.25
N THR A 217 -10.35 -3.75 3.67
CA THR A 217 -9.04 -3.92 4.29
C THR A 217 -8.47 -2.56 4.70
N PRO A 218 -8.05 -2.36 5.97
CA PRO A 218 -7.42 -1.12 6.41
C PRO A 218 -6.06 -0.91 5.75
N PHE A 219 -5.76 0.36 5.45
CA PHE A 219 -4.50 0.75 4.82
C PHE A 219 -3.99 2.09 5.34
N VAL A 220 -2.70 2.35 5.09
CA VAL A 220 -2.07 3.67 5.18
C VAL A 220 -1.04 3.82 4.06
N VAL A 221 -0.88 5.05 3.57
CA VAL A 221 0.18 5.42 2.62
C VAL A 221 1.15 6.36 3.34
N ILE A 222 2.45 6.09 3.24
CA ILE A 222 3.54 6.86 3.85
C ILE A 222 4.50 7.26 2.73
N ARG A 223 4.76 8.55 2.58
CA ARG A 223 5.63 9.09 1.52
C ARG A 223 6.65 10.07 2.06
N ALA A 224 7.92 9.90 1.71
CA ALA A 224 8.93 10.93 1.93
C ALA A 224 9.07 11.80 0.68
N ILE A 225 9.20 13.10 0.87
CA ILE A 225 9.34 14.05 -0.23
C ILE A 225 10.71 13.90 -0.86
N SER A 226 10.75 13.57 -2.14
CA SER A 226 11.97 13.44 -2.95
C SER A 226 12.27 14.65 -3.81
N ASP A 227 11.25 15.44 -4.15
CA ASP A 227 11.33 16.57 -5.04
C ASP A 227 10.19 17.57 -4.81
N LYS A 228 10.36 18.80 -5.30
CA LYS A 228 9.37 19.89 -5.12
C LYS A 228 8.32 19.98 -6.23
N SER A 229 8.41 19.18 -7.29
CA SER A 229 7.53 19.25 -8.48
C SER A 229 7.43 20.67 -9.08
N ASP A 230 8.53 21.42 -9.11
CA ASP A 230 8.58 22.85 -9.49
C ASP A 230 9.48 23.15 -10.68
N GLY A 231 9.96 22.10 -11.39
CA GLY A 231 10.91 22.18 -12.49
C GLY A 231 12.35 21.82 -12.13
N SER A 232 12.71 21.75 -10.82
CA SER A 232 14.01 21.24 -10.34
C SER A 232 14.02 19.70 -10.18
N HIS A 233 12.87 19.09 -10.25
CA HIS A 233 12.48 17.72 -9.87
C HIS A 233 13.43 16.61 -10.33
N SER A 234 13.97 16.64 -11.55
CA SER A 234 14.78 15.52 -12.06
C SER A 234 16.11 15.37 -11.32
N VAL A 235 16.75 16.48 -10.97
CA VAL A 235 18.02 16.47 -10.21
C VAL A 235 17.78 16.14 -8.75
N GLU A 236 16.72 16.71 -8.16
CA GLU A 236 16.34 16.45 -6.78
C GLU A 236 15.94 14.99 -6.59
N TYR A 237 15.03 14.47 -7.41
CA TYR A 237 14.56 13.09 -7.36
C TYR A 237 15.73 12.09 -7.39
N GLU A 238 16.62 12.17 -8.39
CA GLU A 238 17.76 11.26 -8.49
C GLU A 238 18.75 11.39 -7.32
N THR A 239 18.83 12.56 -6.71
CA THR A 239 19.74 12.83 -5.58
C THR A 239 19.18 12.29 -4.27
N PHE A 240 17.89 12.49 -4.02
CA PHE A 240 17.28 12.29 -2.70
C PHE A 240 16.38 11.06 -2.58
N LYS A 241 15.93 10.43 -3.68
CA LYS A 241 15.01 9.30 -3.65
C LYS A 241 15.47 8.16 -2.73
N GLY A 242 16.74 7.82 -2.74
CA GLY A 242 17.29 6.72 -1.94
C GLY A 242 17.26 6.99 -0.43
N GLU A 243 17.63 8.22 -0.02
CA GLU A 243 17.57 8.61 1.39
C GLU A 243 16.12 8.76 1.86
N ALA A 244 15.26 9.37 1.07
CA ALA A 244 13.85 9.53 1.34
C ALA A 244 13.15 8.16 1.49
N ALA A 245 13.39 7.23 0.56
CA ALA A 245 12.86 5.87 0.62
C ALA A 245 13.33 5.12 1.89
N ASN A 246 14.61 5.29 2.25
CA ASN A 246 15.18 4.66 3.44
C ASN A 246 14.55 5.19 4.74
N ASN A 247 14.30 6.50 4.83
CA ASN A 247 13.62 7.12 5.97
C ASN A 247 12.18 6.61 6.11
N CYS A 248 11.44 6.46 5.01
CA CYS A 248 10.14 5.79 5.01
C CYS A 248 10.24 4.35 5.49
N ALA A 249 11.15 3.56 4.96
CA ALA A 249 11.31 2.15 5.34
C ALA A 249 11.64 1.99 6.84
N ARG A 250 12.53 2.83 7.39
CA ARG A 250 12.83 2.88 8.83
C ARG A 250 11.60 3.20 9.67
N SER A 251 10.77 4.13 9.22
CA SER A 251 9.52 4.49 9.89
C SER A 251 8.51 3.33 9.85
N VAL A 252 8.44 2.59 8.75
CA VAL A 252 7.61 1.37 8.64
C VAL A 252 8.09 0.29 9.62
N LEU A 253 9.41 0.06 9.75
CA LEU A 253 9.96 -0.88 10.73
C LEU A 253 9.54 -0.54 12.17
N GLU A 254 9.58 0.74 12.54
CA GLU A 254 9.13 1.18 13.86
C GLU A 254 7.61 1.09 14.03
N MET A 255 6.85 1.44 12.98
CA MET A 255 5.39 1.32 12.99
C MET A 255 4.93 -0.13 13.24
N LEU A 256 5.63 -1.13 12.68
CA LEU A 256 5.30 -2.54 12.89
C LEU A 256 5.33 -2.95 14.37
N LYS A 257 6.15 -2.33 15.22
CA LYS A 257 6.16 -2.58 16.67
C LYS A 257 4.89 -2.09 17.36
N LYS A 258 4.19 -1.13 16.75
CA LYS A 258 2.99 -0.47 17.32
C LYS A 258 1.67 -1.10 16.83
N LEU A 259 1.71 -1.92 15.77
CA LEU A 259 0.57 -2.63 15.17
C LEU A 259 0.40 -4.02 15.77
#